data_61ee323e9b866ee2386fbac976034ea0
#
_entry.id   61ee323e9b866ee2386fbac976034ea0
#
_cell.length_a   1.000
_cell.length_b   1.000
_cell.length_c   1.000
_cell.angle_alpha   90.00
_cell.angle_beta   90.00
_cell.angle_gamma   90.00
#
_symmetry.space_group_name_H-M   'P 1'
#
loop_
_entity.id
_entity.type
_entity.pdbx_description
1 polymer ?
#
loop_
_entity_poly.entity_id
_entity_poly.type
_entity_poly.pdbx_seq_one_letter_code
_entity_poly.pdbx_strand_id
1 'polypeptide(L)'
;MVKIEPPAGDPQRHLDPTAGPLDPDVVEGGDASPFYHVLNAGKTVTRLDLKSDAGRAQFQALVQGADVLLESYRPGVLDRLGFGYDAAKDLNPGLIYCALTGYGQTGPLRLAAGHDLNYMAATGALSQAGTADGPAMAWPPMADCAGAVMSALAILGALVRRGRDGQGAFLDVAMSDCVLSWQALGLTAEKLGLGKARGAALLTGGAACYRV
;
A
#
# COMPACT_ATOMS: atom_id res chain seq x y z
N MET A 1 -8.47 11.17 -11.18
CA MET A 1 -8.04 10.91 -9.78
C MET A 1 -7.42 12.16 -9.21
N VAL A 2 -7.77 12.55 -7.98
CA VAL A 2 -7.14 13.68 -7.27
C VAL A 2 -6.17 13.10 -6.23
N LYS A 3 -4.92 13.58 -6.25
CA LYS A 3 -3.91 13.28 -5.23
C LYS A 3 -3.77 14.48 -4.31
N ILE A 4 -3.92 14.26 -3.02
CA ILE A 4 -3.72 15.29 -2.00
C ILE A 4 -2.31 15.17 -1.44
N GLU A 5 -1.57 16.26 -1.44
CA GLU A 5 -0.25 16.37 -0.86
C GLU A 5 -0.23 17.41 0.26
N PRO A 6 0.66 17.27 1.26
CA PRO A 6 0.89 18.33 2.24
C PRO A 6 1.44 19.59 1.55
N PRO A 7 1.42 20.76 2.20
CA PRO A 7 1.95 22.00 1.62
C PRO A 7 3.40 21.89 1.11
N ALA A 8 4.23 21.11 1.79
CA ALA A 8 5.61 20.85 1.39
C ALA A 8 5.76 19.92 0.17
N GLY A 9 4.66 19.33 -0.30
CA GLY A 9 4.69 18.31 -1.35
C GLY A 9 4.94 16.88 -0.82
N ASP A 10 4.84 15.91 -1.71
CA ASP A 10 5.16 14.52 -1.43
C ASP A 10 6.68 14.33 -1.40
N PRO A 11 7.27 13.69 -0.37
CA PRO A 11 8.70 13.38 -0.34
C PRO A 11 9.21 12.60 -1.56
N GLN A 12 8.33 11.80 -2.20
CA GLN A 12 8.66 11.07 -3.42
C GLN A 12 9.02 11.97 -4.61
N ARG A 13 8.73 13.28 -4.54
CA ARG A 13 9.10 14.24 -5.58
C ARG A 13 10.61 14.31 -5.81
N HIS A 14 11.38 14.04 -4.76
CA HIS A 14 12.84 14.17 -4.75
C HIS A 14 13.54 12.83 -4.50
N LEU A 15 12.88 11.72 -4.81
CA LEU A 15 13.41 10.39 -4.61
C LEU A 15 13.59 9.66 -5.95
N ASP A 16 14.76 9.06 -6.11
CA ASP A 16 15.01 8.00 -7.08
C ASP A 16 14.85 6.65 -6.36
N PRO A 17 13.90 5.80 -6.74
CA PRO A 17 13.71 4.51 -6.09
C PRO A 17 14.89 3.54 -6.26
N THR A 18 15.83 3.84 -7.17
CA THR A 18 17.01 3.01 -7.43
C THR A 18 18.30 3.54 -6.79
N ALA A 19 18.37 4.84 -6.53
CA ALA A 19 19.58 5.50 -6.06
C ALA A 19 19.41 6.29 -4.74
N GLY A 20 18.17 6.45 -4.26
CA GLY A 20 17.87 7.22 -3.05
C GLY A 20 17.60 8.71 -3.33
N PRO A 21 17.89 9.61 -2.40
CA PRO A 21 17.61 11.04 -2.59
C PRO A 21 18.34 11.60 -3.82
N LEU A 22 17.58 12.29 -4.66
CA LEU A 22 18.16 12.98 -5.83
C LEU A 22 18.80 14.30 -5.40
N ASP A 23 19.90 14.63 -6.07
CA ASP A 23 20.44 15.98 -6.03
C ASP A 23 19.39 16.95 -6.59
N PRO A 24 19.08 18.05 -5.89
CA PRO A 24 18.13 19.05 -6.38
C PRO A 24 18.45 19.57 -7.79
N ASP A 25 19.73 19.62 -8.17
CA ASP A 25 20.17 20.07 -9.49
C ASP A 25 19.88 19.06 -10.62
N VAL A 26 19.58 17.80 -10.27
CA VAL A 26 19.21 16.73 -11.24
C VAL A 26 17.73 16.76 -11.58
N VAL A 27 16.90 17.40 -10.75
CA VAL A 27 15.47 17.55 -11.00
C VAL A 27 15.24 18.72 -11.96
N GLU A 28 15.24 18.45 -13.26
CA GLU A 28 14.94 19.46 -14.28
C GLU A 28 13.58 20.14 -14.01
N GLY A 29 13.61 21.46 -13.86
CA GLY A 29 12.40 22.26 -13.61
C GLY A 29 11.98 22.35 -12.14
N GLY A 30 12.73 21.75 -11.19
CA GLY A 30 12.67 22.08 -9.75
C GLY A 30 11.47 21.53 -8.96
N ASP A 31 10.49 20.85 -9.56
CA ASP A 31 9.26 20.45 -8.82
C ASP A 31 9.15 18.95 -8.54
N ALA A 32 9.61 18.07 -9.42
CA ALA A 32 9.54 16.62 -9.17
C ALA A 32 10.43 15.78 -10.09
N SER A 33 10.87 14.61 -9.59
CA SER A 33 11.67 13.65 -10.33
C SER A 33 10.89 13.00 -11.49
N PRO A 34 11.56 12.46 -12.53
CA PRO A 34 10.91 11.67 -13.57
C PRO A 34 10.10 10.49 -13.02
N PHE A 35 10.57 9.85 -11.95
CA PHE A 35 9.86 8.74 -11.28
C PHE A 35 8.54 9.20 -10.68
N TYR A 36 8.53 10.38 -10.02
CA TYR A 36 7.29 10.95 -9.52
C TYR A 36 6.28 11.19 -10.64
N HIS A 37 6.72 11.72 -11.78
CA HIS A 37 5.84 11.97 -12.93
C HIS A 37 5.26 10.68 -13.51
N VAL A 38 6.07 9.63 -13.64
CA VAL A 38 5.59 8.30 -14.11
C VAL A 38 4.55 7.74 -13.15
N LEU A 39 4.83 7.73 -11.85
CA LEU A 39 3.93 7.15 -10.84
C LEU A 39 2.65 7.97 -10.65
N ASN A 40 2.66 9.25 -10.99
CA ASN A 40 1.52 10.15 -10.81
C ASN A 40 0.89 10.62 -12.13
N ALA A 41 1.25 10.00 -13.25
CA ALA A 41 0.68 10.31 -14.55
C ALA A 41 -0.87 10.24 -14.53
N GLY A 42 -1.52 11.25 -15.10
CA GLY A 42 -2.98 11.35 -15.16
C GLY A 42 -3.66 11.71 -13.83
N LYS A 43 -2.92 12.01 -12.75
CA LYS A 43 -3.49 12.50 -11.50
C LYS A 43 -3.50 14.02 -11.49
N THR A 44 -4.57 14.63 -10.96
CA THR A 44 -4.58 16.05 -10.57
C THR A 44 -4.02 16.16 -9.16
N VAL A 45 -2.95 16.92 -8.98
CA VAL A 45 -2.35 17.12 -7.66
C VAL A 45 -2.88 18.39 -7.03
N THR A 46 -3.29 18.30 -5.76
CA THR A 46 -3.74 19.45 -4.95
C THR A 46 -2.98 19.44 -3.64
N ARG A 47 -2.37 20.57 -3.26
CA ARG A 47 -1.70 20.71 -1.96
C ARG A 47 -2.67 21.26 -0.94
N LEU A 48 -2.90 20.55 0.15
CA LEU A 48 -3.79 20.93 1.24
C LEU A 48 -3.09 20.77 2.59
N ASP A 49 -3.24 21.79 3.43
CA ASP A 49 -2.93 21.65 4.86
C ASP A 49 -4.19 21.17 5.60
N LEU A 50 -4.28 19.88 5.86
CA LEU A 50 -5.40 19.27 6.58
C LEU A 50 -5.50 19.69 8.06
N LYS A 51 -4.54 20.49 8.56
CA LYS A 51 -4.59 21.07 9.91
C LYS A 51 -5.22 22.45 9.90
N SER A 52 -5.29 23.13 8.75
CA SER A 52 -5.94 24.44 8.59
C SER A 52 -7.44 24.28 8.30
N ASP A 53 -8.25 25.25 8.74
CA ASP A 53 -9.70 25.23 8.48
C ASP A 53 -10.02 25.25 6.99
N ALA A 54 -9.27 26.04 6.21
CA ALA A 54 -9.44 26.09 4.76
C ALA A 54 -9.13 24.77 4.08
N GLY A 55 -8.01 24.11 4.44
CA GLY A 55 -7.63 22.80 3.89
C GLY A 55 -8.62 21.70 4.30
N ARG A 56 -9.12 21.75 5.53
CA ARG A 56 -10.17 20.83 6.02
C ARG A 56 -11.47 21.00 5.23
N ALA A 57 -11.94 22.24 5.01
CA ALA A 57 -13.15 22.50 4.24
C ALA A 57 -13.02 22.02 2.79
N GLN A 58 -11.87 22.25 2.15
CA GLN A 58 -11.60 21.76 0.80
C GLN A 58 -11.58 20.23 0.76
N PHE A 59 -10.95 19.57 1.73
CA PHE A 59 -10.91 18.10 1.79
C PHE A 59 -12.31 17.50 2.01
N GLN A 60 -13.13 18.11 2.88
CA GLN A 60 -14.53 17.70 3.07
C GLN A 60 -15.33 17.75 1.76
N ALA A 61 -15.19 18.84 1.00
CA ALA A 61 -15.86 18.97 -0.30
C ALA A 61 -15.41 17.89 -1.29
N LEU A 62 -14.13 17.51 -1.28
CA LEU A 62 -13.61 16.41 -2.10
C LEU A 62 -14.20 15.07 -1.67
N VAL A 63 -14.28 14.79 -0.36
CA VAL A 63 -14.84 13.53 0.18
C VAL A 63 -16.33 13.40 -0.16
N GLN A 64 -17.10 14.51 -0.07
CA GLN A 64 -18.52 14.52 -0.43
C GLN A 64 -18.78 14.12 -1.88
N GLY A 65 -17.88 14.47 -2.80
CA GLY A 65 -18.00 14.16 -4.22
C GLY A 65 -17.22 12.93 -4.68
N ALA A 66 -16.52 12.23 -3.78
CA ALA A 66 -15.66 11.12 -4.15
C ALA A 66 -16.41 9.77 -4.17
N ASP A 67 -16.06 8.91 -5.11
CA ASP A 67 -16.45 7.50 -5.09
C ASP A 67 -15.57 6.70 -4.14
N VAL A 68 -14.29 7.03 -4.09
CA VAL A 68 -13.25 6.29 -3.34
C VAL A 68 -12.32 7.28 -2.65
N LEU A 69 -12.04 7.03 -1.37
CA LEU A 69 -10.94 7.62 -0.64
C LEU A 69 -9.92 6.51 -0.34
N LEU A 70 -8.71 6.63 -0.90
CA LEU A 70 -7.57 5.77 -0.57
C LEU A 70 -6.57 6.55 0.26
N GLU A 71 -6.18 6.00 1.40
CA GLU A 71 -5.16 6.56 2.28
C GLU A 71 -4.16 5.49 2.72
N SER A 72 -2.94 5.92 3.09
CA SER A 72 -1.89 5.03 3.56
C SER A 72 -1.16 5.59 4.80
N TYR A 73 -1.86 6.38 5.60
CA TYR A 73 -1.33 6.84 6.88
C TYR A 73 -1.28 5.69 7.90
N ARG A 74 -0.51 5.86 8.95
CA ARG A 74 -0.60 4.95 10.10
C ARG A 74 -1.99 5.03 10.72
N PRO A 75 -2.53 3.91 11.25
CA PRO A 75 -3.85 3.88 11.88
C PRO A 75 -4.09 5.03 12.87
N GLY A 76 -5.25 5.64 12.78
CA GLY A 76 -5.66 6.76 13.63
C GLY A 76 -5.12 8.13 13.24
N VAL A 77 -4.33 8.26 12.18
CA VAL A 77 -3.84 9.59 11.74
C VAL A 77 -4.98 10.41 11.15
N LEU A 78 -5.73 9.87 10.18
CA LEU A 78 -6.88 10.58 9.61
C LEU A 78 -8.02 10.76 10.61
N ASP A 79 -8.19 9.85 11.57
CA ASP A 79 -9.16 10.04 12.68
C ASP A 79 -8.83 11.30 13.47
N ARG A 80 -7.56 11.48 13.87
CA ARG A 80 -7.12 12.68 14.61
C ARG A 80 -7.25 13.97 13.79
N LEU A 81 -7.20 13.87 12.48
CA LEU A 81 -7.44 15.00 11.57
C LEU A 81 -8.94 15.23 11.34
N GLY A 82 -9.83 14.35 11.84
CA GLY A 82 -11.27 14.44 11.69
C GLY A 82 -11.80 13.89 10.36
N PHE A 83 -11.03 13.01 9.70
CA PHE A 83 -11.34 12.40 8.41
C PHE A 83 -11.22 10.87 8.43
N GLY A 84 -11.29 10.24 9.62
CA GLY A 84 -11.42 8.79 9.72
C GLY A 84 -12.70 8.28 9.08
N TYR A 85 -12.83 6.96 8.99
CA TYR A 85 -13.93 6.32 8.27
C TYR A 85 -15.31 6.79 8.71
N ASP A 86 -15.58 6.89 10.01
CA ASP A 86 -16.91 7.28 10.50
C ASP A 86 -17.26 8.70 10.06
N ALA A 87 -16.34 9.65 10.23
CA ALA A 87 -16.54 11.04 9.80
C ALA A 87 -16.69 11.15 8.27
N ALA A 88 -15.91 10.38 7.51
CA ALA A 88 -15.99 10.37 6.05
C ALA A 88 -17.30 9.73 5.56
N LYS A 89 -17.79 8.68 6.23
CA LYS A 89 -19.08 8.03 5.97
C LYS A 89 -20.25 8.96 6.25
N ASP A 90 -20.18 9.77 7.31
CA ASP A 90 -21.24 10.76 7.62
C ASP A 90 -21.33 11.83 6.54
N LEU A 91 -20.19 12.22 5.94
CA LEU A 91 -20.14 13.15 4.81
C LEU A 91 -20.63 12.52 3.51
N ASN A 92 -20.36 11.24 3.29
CA ASN A 92 -20.67 10.51 2.08
C ASN A 92 -20.95 9.03 2.39
N PRO A 93 -22.21 8.65 2.64
CA PRO A 93 -22.57 7.26 2.95
C PRO A 93 -22.24 6.24 1.86
N GLY A 94 -22.07 6.69 0.62
CA GLY A 94 -21.69 5.84 -0.52
C GLY A 94 -20.18 5.70 -0.72
N LEU A 95 -19.36 6.33 0.12
CA LEU A 95 -17.90 6.32 -0.03
C LEU A 95 -17.29 4.93 0.18
N ILE A 96 -16.41 4.52 -0.72
CA ILE A 96 -15.51 3.40 -0.49
C ILE A 96 -14.24 3.96 0.15
N TYR A 97 -14.05 3.71 1.44
CA TYR A 97 -12.87 4.14 2.20
C TYR A 97 -11.87 2.98 2.27
N CYS A 98 -10.71 3.13 1.65
CA CYS A 98 -9.64 2.11 1.64
C CYS A 98 -8.43 2.62 2.44
N ALA A 99 -8.16 1.95 3.56
CA ALA A 99 -6.96 2.16 4.37
C ALA A 99 -5.91 1.08 4.01
N LEU A 100 -4.88 1.47 3.28
CA LEU A 100 -3.75 0.59 2.90
C LEU A 100 -2.60 0.80 3.88
N THR A 101 -2.27 -0.20 4.68
CA THR A 101 -1.23 -0.11 5.71
C THR A 101 -0.31 -1.32 5.71
N GLY A 102 0.79 -1.26 6.44
CA GLY A 102 1.73 -2.38 6.55
C GLY A 102 1.13 -3.60 7.24
N TYR A 103 0.42 -3.38 8.35
CA TYR A 103 -0.03 -4.45 9.26
C TYR A 103 -1.53 -4.39 9.59
N GLY A 104 -2.32 -3.60 8.86
CA GLY A 104 -3.76 -3.44 9.11
C GLY A 104 -4.08 -2.42 10.21
N GLN A 105 -5.38 -2.20 10.41
CA GLN A 105 -5.91 -1.22 11.37
C GLN A 105 -5.97 -1.77 12.80
N THR A 106 -5.82 -3.08 12.97
CA THR A 106 -5.93 -3.78 14.25
C THR A 106 -4.69 -4.62 14.56
N GLY A 107 -4.66 -5.28 15.72
CA GLY A 107 -3.58 -6.16 16.10
C GLY A 107 -2.35 -5.47 16.71
N PRO A 108 -1.38 -6.26 17.21
CA PRO A 108 -0.25 -5.73 17.99
C PRO A 108 0.74 -4.93 17.15
N LEU A 109 0.84 -5.19 15.85
CA LEU A 109 1.78 -4.53 14.94
C LEU A 109 1.20 -3.30 14.23
N ARG A 110 -0.09 -2.95 14.43
CA ARG A 110 -0.76 -1.89 13.68
C ARG A 110 -0.03 -0.53 13.66
N LEU A 111 0.73 -0.23 14.71
CA LEU A 111 1.50 1.02 14.80
C LEU A 111 3.00 0.83 14.56
N ALA A 112 3.44 -0.40 14.27
CA ALA A 112 4.83 -0.66 13.98
C ALA A 112 5.25 0.02 12.67
N ALA A 113 6.49 0.50 12.63
CA ALA A 113 7.11 0.96 11.40
C ALA A 113 7.51 -0.24 10.55
N GLY A 114 7.42 -0.09 9.23
CA GLY A 114 7.84 -1.13 8.30
C GLY A 114 7.84 -0.63 6.86
N HIS A 115 8.60 -1.33 6.07
CA HIS A 115 8.63 -1.27 4.60
C HIS A 115 8.47 -2.69 4.06
N ASP A 116 8.44 -2.85 2.75
CA ASP A 116 8.25 -4.11 2.03
C ASP A 116 8.96 -5.30 2.70
N LEU A 117 10.26 -5.16 2.96
CA LEU A 117 11.09 -6.23 3.55
C LEU A 117 10.59 -6.67 4.92
N ASN A 118 10.07 -5.74 5.74
CA ASN A 118 9.54 -6.06 7.06
C ASN A 118 8.26 -6.88 6.96
N TYR A 119 7.38 -6.56 6.00
CA TYR A 119 6.13 -7.29 5.75
C TYR A 119 6.42 -8.68 5.20
N MET A 120 7.38 -8.80 4.26
CA MET A 120 7.87 -10.07 3.75
C MET A 120 8.47 -10.96 4.85
N ALA A 121 9.24 -10.37 5.78
CA ALA A 121 9.84 -11.09 6.89
C ALA A 121 8.79 -11.56 7.91
N ALA A 122 7.88 -10.67 8.32
CA ALA A 122 6.85 -10.96 9.31
C ALA A 122 5.91 -12.10 8.89
N THR A 123 5.68 -12.25 7.59
CA THR A 123 4.84 -13.32 7.02
C THR A 123 5.59 -14.62 6.72
N GLY A 124 6.91 -14.63 6.89
CA GLY A 124 7.75 -15.78 6.52
C GLY A 124 8.10 -15.84 5.03
N ALA A 125 7.55 -14.99 4.16
CA ALA A 125 7.83 -15.00 2.72
C ALA A 125 9.34 -14.84 2.43
N LEU A 126 10.01 -13.98 3.19
CA LEU A 126 11.45 -13.76 3.06
C LEU A 126 12.28 -15.03 3.36
N SER A 127 11.77 -15.93 4.20
CA SER A 127 12.47 -17.17 4.51
C SER A 127 12.60 -18.08 3.28
N GLN A 128 11.69 -17.99 2.33
CA GLN A 128 11.66 -18.77 1.10
C GLN A 128 12.29 -18.03 -0.09
N ALA A 129 12.49 -16.71 0.01
CA ALA A 129 13.08 -15.90 -1.05
C ALA A 129 14.61 -15.96 -1.02
N GLY A 130 15.24 -16.18 -2.20
CA GLY A 130 16.70 -16.25 -2.33
C GLY A 130 17.24 -17.67 -2.50
N THR A 131 18.53 -17.82 -2.23
CA THR A 131 19.29 -19.08 -2.38
C THR A 131 19.58 -19.72 -1.02
N ALA A 132 20.25 -20.88 -1.03
CA ALA A 132 20.72 -21.54 0.19
C ALA A 132 21.63 -20.64 1.04
N ASP A 133 22.38 -19.73 0.42
CA ASP A 133 23.34 -18.84 1.08
C ASP A 133 22.68 -17.71 1.87
N GLY A 134 21.47 -17.30 1.46
CA GLY A 134 20.77 -16.22 2.17
C GLY A 134 19.46 -15.79 1.52
N PRO A 135 18.65 -15.00 2.25
CA PRO A 135 17.45 -14.40 1.68
C PRO A 135 17.82 -13.30 0.68
N ALA A 136 16.98 -13.12 -0.31
CA ALA A 136 17.10 -12.03 -1.29
C ALA A 136 15.79 -11.24 -1.35
N MET A 137 15.93 -9.90 -1.50
CA MET A 137 14.79 -9.06 -1.81
C MET A 137 14.35 -9.28 -3.26
N ALA A 138 13.04 -9.33 -3.45
CA ALA A 138 12.48 -9.29 -4.79
C ALA A 138 12.47 -7.85 -5.33
N TRP A 139 12.63 -7.71 -6.64
CA TRP A 139 12.29 -6.49 -7.37
C TRP A 139 11.25 -6.84 -8.44
N PRO A 140 10.14 -6.16 -8.50
CA PRO A 140 9.67 -5.03 -7.67
C PRO A 140 9.36 -5.42 -6.21
N PRO A 141 9.21 -4.43 -5.28
CA PRO A 141 8.85 -4.68 -3.89
C PRO A 141 7.52 -5.43 -3.81
N MET A 142 7.57 -6.65 -3.30
CA MET A 142 6.47 -7.62 -3.44
C MET A 142 5.29 -7.29 -2.55
N ALA A 143 5.53 -6.89 -1.31
CA ALA A 143 4.45 -6.58 -0.35
C ALA A 143 3.72 -5.28 -0.73
N ASP A 144 4.46 -4.27 -1.20
CA ASP A 144 3.90 -3.01 -1.68
C ASP A 144 3.03 -3.25 -2.92
N CYS A 145 3.53 -4.04 -3.89
CA CYS A 145 2.78 -4.41 -5.08
C CYS A 145 1.54 -5.26 -4.74
N ALA A 146 1.67 -6.22 -3.82
CA ALA A 146 0.54 -7.03 -3.35
C ALA A 146 -0.55 -6.14 -2.73
N GLY A 147 -0.16 -5.23 -1.83
CA GLY A 147 -1.08 -4.28 -1.21
C GLY A 147 -1.79 -3.39 -2.22
N ALA A 148 -1.06 -2.87 -3.22
CA ALA A 148 -1.63 -2.04 -4.27
C ALA A 148 -2.67 -2.80 -5.11
N VAL A 149 -2.34 -4.02 -5.58
CA VAL A 149 -3.26 -4.86 -6.39
C VAL A 149 -4.47 -5.29 -5.59
N MET A 150 -4.28 -5.74 -4.34
CA MET A 150 -5.38 -6.16 -3.49
C MET A 150 -6.29 -4.99 -3.08
N SER A 151 -5.73 -3.80 -2.88
CA SER A 151 -6.54 -2.58 -2.67
C SER A 151 -7.40 -2.27 -3.89
N ALA A 152 -6.84 -2.31 -5.09
CA ALA A 152 -7.59 -2.08 -6.32
C ALA A 152 -8.71 -3.11 -6.50
N LEU A 153 -8.43 -4.40 -6.26
CA LEU A 153 -9.41 -5.48 -6.34
C LEU A 153 -10.54 -5.31 -5.30
N ALA A 154 -10.20 -4.99 -4.06
CA ALA A 154 -11.16 -4.75 -2.99
C ALA A 154 -12.06 -3.53 -3.29
N ILE A 155 -11.46 -2.45 -3.78
CA ILE A 155 -12.20 -1.25 -4.21
C ILE A 155 -13.16 -1.58 -5.34
N LEU A 156 -12.73 -2.31 -6.37
CA LEU A 156 -13.60 -2.72 -7.48
C LEU A 156 -14.76 -3.60 -6.99
N GLY A 157 -14.48 -4.58 -6.11
CA GLY A 157 -15.52 -5.41 -5.49
C GLY A 157 -16.53 -4.59 -4.69
N ALA A 158 -16.06 -3.61 -3.91
CA ALA A 158 -16.92 -2.72 -3.14
C ALA A 158 -17.75 -1.79 -4.04
N LEU A 159 -17.20 -1.29 -5.14
CA LEU A 159 -17.93 -0.49 -6.12
C LEU A 159 -19.04 -1.30 -6.82
N VAL A 160 -18.76 -2.55 -7.20
CA VAL A 160 -19.79 -3.46 -7.78
C VAL A 160 -20.92 -3.72 -6.77
N ARG A 161 -20.58 -3.95 -5.49
CA ARG A 161 -21.60 -4.10 -4.43
C ARG A 161 -22.42 -2.82 -4.27
N ARG A 162 -21.73 -1.66 -4.17
CA ARG A 162 -22.38 -0.34 -4.05
C ARG A 162 -23.38 -0.08 -5.18
N GLY A 163 -23.07 -0.53 -6.40
CA GLY A 163 -23.99 -0.43 -7.53
C GLY A 163 -25.32 -1.17 -7.35
N ARG A 164 -25.42 -2.07 -6.37
CA ARG A 164 -26.63 -2.85 -6.04
C ARG A 164 -27.37 -2.30 -4.82
N ASP A 165 -26.64 -1.88 -3.79
CA ASP A 165 -27.20 -1.51 -2.48
C ASP A 165 -27.04 -0.03 -2.12
N GLY A 166 -26.27 0.73 -2.90
CA GLY A 166 -25.99 2.15 -2.66
C GLY A 166 -25.02 2.40 -1.49
N GLN A 167 -24.58 1.36 -0.78
CA GLN A 167 -23.81 1.53 0.45
C GLN A 167 -22.30 1.58 0.18
N GLY A 168 -21.62 2.51 0.87
CA GLY A 168 -20.18 2.57 0.95
C GLY A 168 -19.56 1.39 1.72
N ALA A 169 -18.24 1.40 1.84
CA ALA A 169 -17.50 0.37 2.57
C ALA A 169 -16.25 0.93 3.22
N PHE A 170 -15.85 0.35 4.36
CA PHE A 170 -14.49 0.41 4.86
C PHE A 170 -13.72 -0.82 4.41
N LEU A 171 -12.53 -0.58 3.85
CA LEU A 171 -11.61 -1.62 3.39
C LEU A 171 -10.31 -1.46 4.16
N ASP A 172 -10.02 -2.39 5.05
CA ASP A 172 -8.74 -2.51 5.75
C ASP A 172 -7.84 -3.45 4.94
N VAL A 173 -6.81 -2.90 4.30
CA VAL A 173 -5.87 -3.67 3.47
C VAL A 173 -4.49 -3.61 4.11
N ALA A 174 -4.06 -4.75 4.66
CA ALA A 174 -2.72 -4.90 5.21
C ALA A 174 -1.77 -5.52 4.17
N MET A 175 -0.64 -4.87 3.88
CA MET A 175 0.36 -5.43 2.96
C MET A 175 0.88 -6.78 3.43
N SER A 176 1.07 -6.97 4.74
CA SER A 176 1.42 -8.26 5.33
C SER A 176 0.39 -9.34 5.05
N ASP A 177 -0.90 -9.05 5.21
CA ASP A 177 -1.96 -10.03 4.98
C ASP A 177 -2.08 -10.40 3.50
N CYS A 178 -1.85 -9.41 2.61
CA CYS A 178 -1.81 -9.66 1.17
C CYS A 178 -0.70 -10.66 0.81
N VAL A 179 0.51 -10.47 1.33
CA VAL A 179 1.63 -11.42 1.14
C VAL A 179 1.31 -12.77 1.76
N LEU A 180 0.77 -12.78 2.99
CA LEU A 180 0.41 -14.02 3.69
C LEU A 180 -0.61 -14.84 2.90
N SER A 181 -1.59 -14.20 2.26
CA SER A 181 -2.60 -14.88 1.44
C SER A 181 -2.00 -15.63 0.25
N TRP A 182 -0.84 -15.21 -0.26
CA TRP A 182 -0.14 -15.87 -1.37
C TRP A 182 0.76 -17.03 -0.91
N GLN A 183 0.92 -17.23 0.40
CA GLN A 183 1.78 -18.26 0.94
C GLN A 183 1.05 -19.58 1.28
N ALA A 184 -0.14 -19.76 0.79
CA ALA A 184 -0.96 -20.95 1.10
C ALA A 184 -0.21 -22.26 0.85
N LEU A 185 0.56 -22.37 -0.24
CA LEU A 185 1.34 -23.58 -0.56
C LEU A 185 2.49 -23.81 0.44
N GLY A 186 3.27 -22.76 0.73
CA GLY A 186 4.40 -22.84 1.67
C GLY A 186 3.94 -23.17 3.08
N LEU A 187 2.91 -22.46 3.58
CA LEU A 187 2.35 -22.72 4.91
C LEU A 187 1.74 -24.11 5.04
N THR A 188 1.09 -24.61 3.98
CA THR A 188 0.57 -25.98 3.96
C THR A 188 1.70 -27.00 3.99
N ALA A 189 2.76 -26.80 3.22
CA ALA A 189 3.93 -27.68 3.23
C ALA A 189 4.59 -27.73 4.62
N GLU A 190 4.78 -26.58 5.27
CA GLU A 190 5.31 -26.51 6.64
C GLU A 190 4.43 -27.25 7.64
N LYS A 191 3.12 -27.02 7.60
CA LYS A 191 2.15 -27.71 8.47
C LYS A 191 2.18 -29.22 8.33
N LEU A 192 2.46 -29.74 7.13
CA LEU A 192 2.53 -31.17 6.84
C LEU A 192 3.94 -31.76 7.06
N GLY A 193 4.93 -30.99 7.52
CA GLY A 193 6.30 -31.43 7.65
C GLY A 193 7.01 -31.68 6.31
N LEU A 194 6.49 -31.11 5.22
CA LEU A 194 7.03 -31.21 3.86
C LEU A 194 7.83 -29.96 3.46
N GLY A 195 8.00 -29.00 4.39
CA GLY A 195 8.79 -27.79 4.19
C GLY A 195 10.19 -28.12 3.68
N LYS A 196 10.73 -27.30 2.80
CA LYS A 196 12.07 -27.42 2.24
C LYS A 196 12.90 -26.21 2.63
N ALA A 197 14.21 -26.43 2.71
CA ALA A 197 15.15 -25.33 2.87
C ALA A 197 15.01 -24.31 1.72
N ARG A 198 15.40 -23.06 1.97
CA ARG A 198 15.43 -22.01 0.97
C ARG A 198 16.20 -22.46 -0.28
N GLY A 199 15.67 -22.18 -1.45
CA GLY A 199 16.27 -22.59 -2.72
C GLY A 199 16.09 -24.07 -3.08
N ALA A 200 15.44 -24.89 -2.24
CA ALA A 200 15.26 -26.32 -2.46
C ALA A 200 13.81 -26.74 -2.71
N ALA A 201 12.84 -25.85 -2.56
CA ALA A 201 11.45 -26.13 -2.92
C ALA A 201 11.27 -26.16 -4.44
N LEU A 202 10.22 -26.85 -4.92
CA LEU A 202 9.96 -27.06 -6.35
C LEU A 202 10.08 -25.76 -7.16
N LEU A 203 9.43 -24.70 -6.69
CA LEU A 203 9.34 -23.41 -7.40
C LEU A 203 10.49 -22.44 -7.07
N THR A 204 11.42 -22.81 -6.21
CA THR A 204 12.52 -21.93 -5.74
C THR A 204 13.91 -22.53 -5.97
N GLY A 205 14.07 -23.41 -6.96
CA GLY A 205 15.35 -24.01 -7.33
C GLY A 205 15.41 -25.54 -7.21
N GLY A 206 14.42 -26.19 -6.58
CA GLY A 206 14.35 -27.65 -6.44
C GLY A 206 14.09 -28.40 -7.74
N ALA A 207 13.44 -27.77 -8.73
CA ALA A 207 13.25 -28.32 -10.06
C ALA A 207 14.19 -27.69 -11.07
N ALA A 208 14.61 -28.46 -12.09
CA ALA A 208 15.55 -27.99 -13.12
C ALA A 208 15.06 -26.75 -13.87
N CYS A 209 13.73 -26.66 -14.11
CA CYS A 209 13.11 -25.50 -14.78
C CYS A 209 13.04 -24.22 -13.92
N TYR A 210 13.39 -24.31 -12.64
CA TYR A 210 13.44 -23.17 -11.69
C TYR A 210 14.86 -22.92 -11.16
N ARG A 211 15.88 -23.52 -11.78
CA ARG A 211 17.29 -23.22 -11.47
C ARG A 211 17.79 -22.09 -12.37
N VAL A 212 18.38 -21.09 -11.75
CA VAL A 212 19.09 -19.98 -12.40
C VAL A 212 20.60 -20.32 -12.40
#